data_b236b1c6980967d7afcab110b7b38828
#
_entry.id   b236b1c6980967d7afcab110b7b38828
#
_cell.length_a   1.000
_cell.length_b   1.000
_cell.length_c   1.000
_cell.angle_alpha   90.00
_cell.angle_beta   90.00
_cell.angle_gamma   90.00
#
_symmetry.space_group_name_H-M   'P 1'
#
loop_
_entity.id
_entity.type
_entity.pdbx_description
1 polymer ?
#
loop_
_entity_poly.entity_id
_entity_poly.type
_entity_poly.pdbx_seq_one_letter_code
_entity_poly.pdbx_strand_id
1 'polypeptide(L)'
;MKRFILLLVTLFAMTNVMAQLQPDMPIPADKEVRVGRLENGMTYYIRHNEKPKGQASFYIFHHVGAVQEEDSQQGLAHFLEHMAFNGTKNLPGKKMIEYLERNGVKFGADLNAYTSYDETCYNLDNVPTANPATIDTALLILHDWSQFISLEPQEINNERGVIMEIGRAHV
;
A
#
# COMPACT_ATOMS: atom_id res chain seq x y z
N MET A 1 49.11 -29.39 18.50
CA MET A 1 49.09 -29.15 17.04
C MET A 1 47.71 -29.38 16.43
N LYS A 2 47.06 -30.55 16.50
CA LYS A 2 45.76 -30.82 15.86
C LYS A 2 44.65 -29.86 16.30
N ARG A 3 44.53 -29.44 17.56
CA ARG A 3 43.54 -28.48 18.06
C ARG A 3 43.78 -27.06 17.56
N PHE A 4 45.01 -26.66 17.32
CA PHE A 4 45.36 -25.35 16.79
C PHE A 4 45.04 -25.21 15.30
N ILE A 5 45.24 -26.30 14.55
CA ILE A 5 44.86 -26.38 13.13
C ILE A 5 43.36 -26.31 12.96
N LEU A 6 42.57 -26.99 13.84
CA LEU A 6 41.13 -26.96 13.82
C LEU A 6 40.57 -25.55 14.07
N LEU A 7 41.18 -24.81 15.02
CA LEU A 7 40.79 -23.44 15.34
C LEU A 7 41.09 -22.47 14.19
N LEU A 8 42.20 -22.66 13.50
CA LEU A 8 42.57 -21.87 12.31
C LEU A 8 41.64 -22.14 11.12
N VAL A 9 41.24 -23.40 10.91
CA VAL A 9 40.28 -23.76 9.84
C VAL A 9 38.87 -23.21 10.11
N THR A 10 38.41 -23.24 11.37
CA THR A 10 37.10 -22.64 11.73
C THR A 10 37.12 -21.12 11.62
N LEU A 11 38.23 -20.46 12.00
CA LEU A 11 38.38 -19.01 11.85
C LEU A 11 38.42 -18.59 10.38
N PHE A 12 39.08 -19.36 9.52
CA PHE A 12 39.15 -19.12 8.08
C PHE A 12 37.77 -19.39 7.38
N ALA A 13 37.01 -20.38 7.85
CA ALA A 13 35.67 -20.65 7.36
C ALA A 13 34.70 -19.51 7.74
N MET A 14 34.80 -18.95 8.96
CA MET A 14 33.94 -17.82 9.38
C MET A 14 34.26 -16.52 8.61
N THR A 15 35.55 -16.26 8.28
CA THR A 15 35.91 -15.07 7.48
C THR A 15 35.40 -15.16 6.05
N ASN A 16 35.32 -16.35 5.46
CA ASN A 16 34.74 -16.52 4.12
C ASN A 16 33.21 -16.35 4.07
N VAL A 17 32.49 -16.69 5.16
CA VAL A 17 31.02 -16.46 5.23
C VAL A 17 30.68 -14.97 5.34
N MET A 18 31.51 -14.19 6.07
CA MET A 18 31.33 -12.74 6.18
C MET A 18 31.74 -11.97 4.91
N ALA A 19 32.64 -12.55 4.08
CA ALA A 19 33.07 -11.93 2.82
C ALA A 19 32.04 -12.05 1.67
N GLN A 20 30.96 -12.80 1.85
CA GLN A 20 29.93 -12.98 0.80
C GLN A 20 28.82 -11.91 0.81
N LEU A 21 28.72 -11.11 1.86
CA LEU A 21 27.80 -9.98 1.91
C LEU A 21 28.54 -8.71 1.47
N GLN A 22 28.63 -8.47 0.18
CA GLN A 22 29.09 -7.19 -0.34
C GLN A 22 27.96 -6.16 -0.15
N PRO A 23 28.24 -4.99 0.46
CA PRO A 23 27.25 -3.95 0.68
C PRO A 23 26.56 -3.47 -0.61
N ASP A 24 27.24 -3.58 -1.74
CA ASP A 24 26.77 -3.13 -3.05
C ASP A 24 26.17 -4.25 -3.90
N MET A 25 25.94 -5.43 -3.34
CA MET A 25 25.34 -6.51 -4.11
C MET A 25 23.84 -6.24 -4.26
N PRO A 26 23.30 -6.15 -5.49
CA PRO A 26 21.88 -5.93 -5.69
C PRO A 26 21.08 -7.06 -5.05
N ILE A 27 20.02 -6.68 -4.32
CA ILE A 27 19.10 -7.66 -3.73
C ILE A 27 18.49 -8.48 -4.87
N PRO A 28 18.59 -9.83 -4.84
CA PRO A 28 18.00 -10.64 -5.88
C PRO A 28 16.49 -10.41 -5.97
N ALA A 29 15.99 -10.16 -7.17
CA ALA A 29 14.56 -10.05 -7.40
C ALA A 29 13.85 -11.36 -7.05
N ASP A 30 12.72 -11.28 -6.37
CA ASP A 30 11.86 -12.45 -6.11
C ASP A 30 11.31 -12.98 -7.45
N LYS A 31 11.68 -14.20 -7.82
CA LYS A 31 11.30 -14.84 -9.09
C LYS A 31 9.82 -15.20 -9.15
N GLU A 32 9.13 -15.22 -8.01
CA GLU A 32 7.70 -15.50 -7.93
C GLU A 32 6.84 -14.24 -8.16
N VAL A 33 7.46 -13.06 -8.15
CA VAL A 33 6.78 -11.80 -8.46
C VAL A 33 6.67 -11.63 -9.97
N ARG A 34 5.44 -11.51 -10.47
CA ARG A 34 5.15 -11.09 -11.83
C ARG A 34 5.10 -9.58 -11.88
N VAL A 35 5.95 -8.99 -12.71
CA VAL A 35 5.99 -7.55 -12.92
C VAL A 35 5.53 -7.25 -14.34
N GLY A 36 4.67 -6.25 -14.49
CA GLY A 36 4.24 -5.77 -15.79
C GLY A 36 3.91 -4.28 -15.78
N ARG A 37 3.60 -3.75 -16.95
CA ARG A 37 3.27 -2.34 -17.13
C ARG A 37 2.01 -2.20 -17.97
N LEU A 38 1.08 -1.37 -17.53
CA LEU A 38 -0.13 -1.02 -18.27
C LEU A 38 0.18 0.01 -19.35
N GLU A 39 -0.71 0.17 -20.33
CA GLU A 39 -0.56 1.15 -21.41
C GLU A 39 -0.44 2.60 -20.92
N ASN A 40 -1.08 2.94 -19.81
CA ASN A 40 -0.98 4.24 -19.15
C ASN A 40 0.34 4.46 -18.39
N GLY A 41 1.24 3.47 -18.40
CA GLY A 41 2.54 3.55 -17.74
C GLY A 41 2.58 3.04 -16.30
N MET A 42 1.45 2.70 -15.69
CA MET A 42 1.40 2.13 -14.33
C MET A 42 2.09 0.76 -14.30
N THR A 43 2.99 0.59 -13.34
CA THR A 43 3.65 -0.71 -13.09
C THR A 43 2.84 -1.51 -12.08
N TYR A 44 2.66 -2.80 -12.34
CA TYR A 44 2.01 -3.69 -11.39
C TYR A 44 2.91 -4.85 -10.98
N TYR A 45 2.68 -5.34 -9.77
CA TYR A 45 3.37 -6.47 -9.17
C TYR A 45 2.33 -7.48 -8.68
N ILE A 46 2.46 -8.74 -9.08
CA ILE A 46 1.57 -9.80 -8.63
C ILE A 46 2.41 -10.92 -8.04
N ARG A 47 2.14 -11.28 -6.80
CA ARG A 47 2.78 -12.39 -6.12
C ARG A 47 1.74 -13.36 -5.59
N HIS A 48 1.92 -14.65 -5.88
CA HIS A 48 1.10 -15.69 -5.26
C HIS A 48 1.50 -15.87 -3.79
N ASN A 49 0.50 -15.95 -2.90
CA ASN A 49 0.70 -16.19 -1.48
C ASN A 49 -0.43 -17.10 -0.97
N GLU A 50 -0.07 -18.15 -0.20
CA GLU A 50 -1.04 -19.08 0.38
C GLU A 50 -1.29 -18.85 1.88
N LYS A 51 -0.72 -17.81 2.46
CA LYS A 51 -0.84 -17.49 3.88
C LYS A 51 -1.22 -16.01 4.07
N PRO A 52 -2.43 -15.73 4.54
CA PRO A 52 -3.53 -16.67 4.84
C PRO A 52 -4.19 -17.22 3.58
N LYS A 53 -4.62 -18.49 3.62
CA LYS A 53 -5.27 -19.14 2.49
C LYS A 53 -6.65 -18.55 2.22
N GLY A 54 -6.97 -18.35 0.93
CA GLY A 54 -8.28 -17.86 0.49
C GLY A 54 -8.49 -16.36 0.69
N GLN A 55 -7.41 -15.62 0.87
CA GLN A 55 -7.40 -14.16 0.98
C GLN A 55 -6.37 -13.54 0.04
N ALA A 56 -6.62 -12.30 -0.36
CA ALA A 56 -5.71 -11.49 -1.15
C ALA A 56 -5.56 -10.11 -0.53
N SER A 57 -4.41 -9.48 -0.76
CA SER A 57 -4.15 -8.08 -0.44
C SER A 57 -3.94 -7.28 -1.72
N PHE A 58 -4.46 -6.07 -1.75
CA PHE A 58 -4.37 -5.15 -2.87
C PHE A 58 -3.82 -3.82 -2.38
N TYR A 59 -2.84 -3.30 -3.10
CA TYR A 59 -2.18 -2.03 -2.78
C TYR A 59 -2.12 -1.15 -4.03
N ILE A 60 -2.31 0.15 -3.86
CA ILE A 60 -1.95 1.14 -4.85
C ILE A 60 -1.08 2.21 -4.21
N PHE A 61 0.08 2.46 -4.82
CA PHE A 61 1.04 3.48 -4.39
C PHE A 61 1.05 4.63 -5.39
N HIS A 62 0.87 5.82 -4.88
CA HIS A 62 1.08 7.06 -5.60
C HIS A 62 2.37 7.70 -5.08
N HIS A 63 3.31 8.01 -5.97
CA HIS A 63 4.53 8.74 -5.62
C HIS A 63 4.23 10.24 -5.48
N VAL A 64 3.28 10.54 -4.60
CA VAL A 64 2.83 11.90 -4.27
C VAL A 64 2.58 11.95 -2.76
N GLY A 65 3.17 12.95 -2.11
CA GLY A 65 3.03 13.20 -0.69
C GLY A 65 3.33 14.66 -0.36
N ALA A 66 3.60 14.96 0.89
CA ALA A 66 3.73 16.33 1.38
C ALA A 66 4.87 17.14 0.72
N VAL A 67 5.95 16.50 0.22
CA VAL A 67 7.08 17.22 -0.41
C VAL A 67 6.77 17.74 -1.80
N GLN A 68 5.73 17.25 -2.46
CA GLN A 68 5.29 17.75 -3.77
C GLN A 68 4.31 18.92 -3.65
N GLU A 69 3.87 19.26 -2.43
CA GLU A 69 2.93 20.34 -2.19
C GLU A 69 3.65 21.70 -2.21
N GLU A 70 3.02 22.69 -2.84
CA GLU A 70 3.44 24.09 -2.67
C GLU A 70 2.96 24.62 -1.30
N ASP A 71 3.56 25.70 -0.80
CA ASP A 71 3.23 26.30 0.49
C ASP A 71 1.73 26.61 0.66
N SER A 72 1.06 26.98 -0.45
CA SER A 72 -0.39 27.24 -0.50
C SER A 72 -1.26 25.99 -0.54
N GLN A 73 -0.65 24.79 -0.69
CA GLN A 73 -1.32 23.51 -0.89
C GLN A 73 -1.03 22.51 0.22
N GLN A 74 -0.43 22.94 1.32
CA GLN A 74 -0.07 22.08 2.43
C GLN A 74 -1.28 21.30 2.99
N GLY A 75 -1.11 19.97 3.05
CA GLY A 75 -2.13 19.04 3.53
C GLY A 75 -3.10 18.54 2.47
N LEU A 76 -2.99 18.95 1.18
CA LEU A 76 -3.90 18.47 0.13
C LEU A 76 -3.72 17.01 -0.22
N ALA A 77 -2.50 16.46 -0.14
CA ALA A 77 -2.25 15.05 -0.35
C ALA A 77 -3.00 14.19 0.69
N HIS A 78 -2.88 14.55 1.97
CA HIS A 78 -3.60 13.91 3.07
C HIS A 78 -5.12 14.13 2.97
N PHE A 79 -5.54 15.33 2.58
CA PHE A 79 -6.95 15.61 2.34
C PHE A 79 -7.54 14.72 1.24
N LEU A 80 -6.81 14.53 0.13
CA LEU A 80 -7.24 13.67 -0.97
C LEU A 80 -7.31 12.19 -0.53
N GLU A 81 -6.40 11.76 0.33
CA GLU A 81 -6.44 10.43 0.95
C GLU A 81 -7.77 10.20 1.68
N HIS A 82 -8.19 11.13 2.54
CA HIS A 82 -9.49 11.07 3.22
C HIS A 82 -10.65 11.03 2.24
N MET A 83 -10.62 11.87 1.20
CA MET A 83 -11.67 11.92 0.18
C MET A 83 -11.85 10.60 -0.58
N ALA A 84 -10.80 9.77 -0.67
CA ALA A 84 -10.84 8.46 -1.31
C ALA A 84 -11.86 7.50 -0.66
N PHE A 85 -12.20 7.70 0.61
CA PHE A 85 -13.20 6.93 1.36
C PHE A 85 -14.60 7.54 1.35
N ASN A 86 -14.73 8.75 0.81
CA ASN A 86 -16.01 9.48 0.75
C ASN A 86 -16.75 9.31 -0.59
N GLY A 87 -16.25 8.42 -1.45
CA GLY A 87 -16.88 8.02 -2.69
C GLY A 87 -16.01 8.14 -3.91
N THR A 88 -16.31 7.29 -4.88
CA THR A 88 -15.66 7.27 -6.18
C THR A 88 -16.70 7.26 -7.30
N LYS A 89 -16.28 7.42 -8.54
CA LYS A 89 -17.16 7.42 -9.72
C LYS A 89 -18.07 6.20 -9.78
N ASN A 90 -17.53 5.01 -9.54
CA ASN A 90 -18.29 3.76 -9.65
C ASN A 90 -18.92 3.32 -8.31
N LEU A 91 -18.38 3.82 -7.19
CA LEU A 91 -18.83 3.49 -5.84
C LEU A 91 -19.08 4.79 -5.04
N PRO A 92 -20.16 5.53 -5.36
CA PRO A 92 -20.44 6.83 -4.74
C PRO A 92 -20.80 6.71 -3.25
N GLY A 93 -20.42 7.73 -2.47
CA GLY A 93 -20.70 7.81 -1.04
C GLY A 93 -20.04 6.67 -0.27
N LYS A 94 -20.79 6.01 0.59
CA LYS A 94 -20.30 4.90 1.44
C LYS A 94 -20.39 3.52 0.81
N LYS A 95 -20.82 3.40 -0.46
CA LYS A 95 -21.05 2.11 -1.12
C LYS A 95 -19.82 1.21 -1.17
N MET A 96 -18.62 1.77 -1.29
CA MET A 96 -17.37 1.02 -1.24
C MET A 96 -17.18 0.35 0.11
N ILE A 97 -17.28 1.13 1.19
CA ILE A 97 -17.12 0.64 2.56
C ILE A 97 -18.18 -0.42 2.87
N GLU A 98 -19.45 -0.12 2.58
CA GLU A 98 -20.57 -1.04 2.81
C GLU A 98 -20.42 -2.36 2.03
N TYR A 99 -19.92 -2.32 0.80
CA TYR A 99 -19.67 -3.52 0.01
C TYR A 99 -18.55 -4.36 0.64
N LEU A 100 -17.45 -3.74 1.01
CA LEU A 100 -16.28 -4.40 1.59
C LEU A 100 -16.62 -5.02 2.95
N GLU A 101 -17.30 -4.28 3.82
CA GLU A 101 -17.71 -4.79 5.14
C GLU A 101 -18.68 -5.98 5.03
N ARG A 102 -19.65 -5.94 4.09
CA ARG A 102 -20.53 -7.09 3.82
C ARG A 102 -19.76 -8.33 3.34
N ASN A 103 -18.60 -8.16 2.74
CA ASN A 103 -17.72 -9.23 2.30
C ASN A 103 -16.60 -9.56 3.32
N GLY A 104 -16.66 -9.02 4.54
CA GLY A 104 -15.77 -9.36 5.64
C GLY A 104 -14.48 -8.54 5.73
N VAL A 105 -14.31 -7.53 4.87
CA VAL A 105 -13.18 -6.58 4.90
C VAL A 105 -13.55 -5.41 5.82
N LYS A 106 -12.82 -5.23 6.92
CA LYS A 106 -13.16 -4.27 7.98
C LYS A 106 -12.49 -2.91 7.72
N PHE A 107 -13.27 -1.83 7.77
CA PHE A 107 -12.73 -0.48 7.71
C PHE A 107 -11.79 -0.20 8.90
N GLY A 108 -10.66 0.46 8.64
CA GLY A 108 -9.61 0.78 9.61
C GLY A 108 -8.67 -0.38 9.95
N ALA A 109 -9.10 -1.65 9.81
CA ALA A 109 -8.26 -2.82 10.05
C ALA A 109 -7.72 -3.43 8.75
N ASP A 110 -8.61 -3.65 7.76
CA ASP A 110 -8.27 -4.29 6.49
C ASP A 110 -8.34 -3.33 5.31
N LEU A 111 -9.19 -2.31 5.37
CA LEU A 111 -9.31 -1.21 4.43
C LEU A 111 -8.71 0.03 5.08
N ASN A 112 -7.60 0.54 4.55
CA ASN A 112 -6.88 1.66 5.14
C ASN A 112 -6.08 2.44 4.07
N ALA A 113 -5.48 3.55 4.49
CA ALA A 113 -4.52 4.32 3.71
C ALA A 113 -3.55 5.07 4.62
N TYR A 114 -2.49 5.61 4.05
CA TYR A 114 -1.62 6.57 4.68
C TYR A 114 -1.02 7.53 3.65
N THR A 115 -0.74 8.75 4.08
CA THR A 115 0.02 9.75 3.35
C THR A 115 1.33 10.04 4.08
N SER A 116 2.45 10.01 3.34
CA SER A 116 3.79 10.29 3.84
C SER A 116 4.39 11.51 3.13
N TYR A 117 5.71 11.69 3.25
CA TYR A 117 6.42 12.80 2.61
C TYR A 117 6.39 12.71 1.08
N ASP A 118 6.60 11.53 0.50
CA ASP A 118 6.79 11.30 -0.93
C ASP A 118 5.86 10.26 -1.54
N GLU A 119 4.96 9.69 -0.73
CA GLU A 119 4.01 8.69 -1.20
C GLU A 119 2.67 8.74 -0.47
N THR A 120 1.63 8.29 -1.16
CA THR A 120 0.32 7.95 -0.59
C THR A 120 0.00 6.52 -0.99
N CYS A 121 -0.34 5.70 0.00
CA CYS A 121 -0.70 4.29 -0.20
C CYS A 121 -2.12 4.04 0.26
N TYR A 122 -2.88 3.28 -0.53
CA TYR A 122 -4.17 2.72 -0.15
C TYR A 122 -4.10 1.21 -0.18
N ASN A 123 -4.72 0.53 0.78
CA ASN A 123 -4.68 -0.92 0.86
C ASN A 123 -6.04 -1.55 1.20
N LEU A 124 -6.23 -2.74 0.64
CA LEU A 124 -7.28 -3.68 0.95
C LEU A 124 -6.61 -4.98 1.36
N ASP A 125 -6.70 -5.34 2.62
CA ASP A 125 -6.17 -6.60 3.13
C ASP A 125 -7.28 -7.61 3.42
N ASN A 126 -6.92 -8.87 3.56
CA ASN A 126 -7.82 -9.96 3.91
C ASN A 126 -9.07 -10.09 3.00
N VAL A 127 -8.99 -9.65 1.74
CA VAL A 127 -10.08 -9.73 0.77
C VAL A 127 -10.35 -11.20 0.44
N PRO A 128 -11.57 -11.73 0.67
CA PRO A 128 -11.89 -13.13 0.37
C PRO A 128 -11.84 -13.42 -1.12
N THR A 129 -11.15 -14.51 -1.52
CA THR A 129 -10.94 -14.89 -2.93
C THR A 129 -11.92 -15.93 -3.44
N ALA A 130 -12.82 -16.45 -2.58
CA ALA A 130 -13.78 -17.48 -2.96
C ALA A 130 -14.81 -16.99 -4.00
N ASN A 131 -15.14 -15.70 -3.98
CA ASN A 131 -16.06 -15.09 -4.94
C ASN A 131 -15.28 -14.18 -5.90
N PRO A 132 -15.19 -14.50 -7.20
CA PRO A 132 -14.52 -13.66 -8.20
C PRO A 132 -15.01 -12.22 -8.23
N ALA A 133 -16.32 -11.97 -8.01
CA ALA A 133 -16.87 -10.63 -7.99
C ALA A 133 -16.26 -9.74 -6.88
N THR A 134 -15.80 -10.32 -5.78
CA THR A 134 -15.10 -9.57 -4.72
C THR A 134 -13.72 -9.09 -5.20
N ILE A 135 -13.01 -9.95 -5.97
CA ILE A 135 -11.73 -9.58 -6.58
C ILE A 135 -11.92 -8.49 -7.64
N ASP A 136 -12.91 -8.64 -8.51
CA ASP A 136 -13.23 -7.64 -9.55
C ASP A 136 -13.58 -6.29 -8.91
N THR A 137 -14.34 -6.31 -7.81
CA THR A 137 -14.65 -5.07 -7.08
C THR A 137 -13.42 -4.47 -6.41
N ALA A 138 -12.53 -5.28 -5.82
CA ALA A 138 -11.28 -4.79 -5.25
C ALA A 138 -10.40 -4.11 -6.32
N LEU A 139 -10.29 -4.71 -7.51
CA LEU A 139 -9.57 -4.11 -8.64
C LEU A 139 -10.26 -2.83 -9.15
N LEU A 140 -11.60 -2.78 -9.17
CA LEU A 140 -12.35 -1.57 -9.50
C LEU A 140 -12.08 -0.45 -8.50
N ILE A 141 -11.97 -0.77 -7.21
CA ILE A 141 -11.62 0.20 -6.17
C ILE A 141 -10.23 0.77 -6.42
N LEU A 142 -9.22 -0.06 -6.69
CA LEU A 142 -7.87 0.43 -7.04
C LEU A 142 -7.89 1.32 -8.29
N HIS A 143 -8.64 0.93 -9.32
CA HIS A 143 -8.82 1.73 -10.52
C HIS A 143 -9.44 3.09 -10.20
N ASP A 144 -10.49 3.13 -9.37
CA ASP A 144 -11.14 4.38 -8.98
C ASP A 144 -10.24 5.25 -8.11
N TRP A 145 -9.48 4.69 -7.20
CA TRP A 145 -8.50 5.42 -6.40
C TRP A 145 -7.36 6.00 -7.26
N SER A 146 -7.07 5.41 -8.41
CA SER A 146 -6.02 5.93 -9.28
C SER A 146 -6.35 7.28 -9.91
N GLN A 147 -7.66 7.58 -10.19
CA GLN A 147 -8.04 8.81 -10.91
C GLN A 147 -9.53 9.16 -10.89
N PHE A 148 -10.35 8.45 -10.11
CA PHE A 148 -11.81 8.65 -10.12
C PHE A 148 -12.41 8.86 -8.73
N ILE A 149 -11.64 9.42 -7.80
CA ILE A 149 -12.14 9.87 -6.50
C ILE A 149 -13.18 10.98 -6.74
N SER A 150 -14.35 10.86 -6.12
CA SER A 150 -15.37 11.89 -6.15
C SER A 150 -15.01 13.02 -5.21
N LEU A 151 -15.07 14.25 -5.71
CA LEU A 151 -14.80 15.45 -4.93
C LEU A 151 -16.12 16.24 -4.77
N GLU A 152 -17.12 15.60 -4.18
CA GLU A 152 -18.42 16.23 -3.95
C GLU A 152 -18.30 17.40 -2.99
N PRO A 153 -18.82 18.60 -3.32
CA PRO A 153 -18.66 19.80 -2.50
C PRO A 153 -19.11 19.64 -1.04
N GLN A 154 -20.15 18.86 -0.81
CA GLN A 154 -20.63 18.60 0.55
C GLN A 154 -19.63 17.76 1.34
N GLU A 155 -19.07 16.71 0.73
CA GLU A 155 -18.08 15.84 1.38
C GLU A 155 -16.76 16.58 1.62
N ILE A 156 -16.33 17.45 0.70
CA ILE A 156 -15.18 18.34 0.90
C ILE A 156 -15.39 19.23 2.14
N ASN A 157 -16.58 19.82 2.30
CA ASN A 157 -16.85 20.69 3.44
C ASN A 157 -16.91 19.91 4.76
N ASN A 158 -17.46 18.70 4.76
CA ASN A 158 -17.52 17.82 5.91
C ASN A 158 -16.08 17.41 6.34
N GLU A 159 -15.28 16.95 5.38
CA GLU A 159 -13.94 16.43 5.63
C GLU A 159 -12.95 17.52 6.06
N ARG A 160 -13.13 18.75 5.57
CA ARG A 160 -12.34 19.90 6.02
C ARG A 160 -12.43 20.12 7.53
N GLY A 161 -13.60 19.91 8.12
CA GLY A 161 -13.80 19.97 9.56
C GLY A 161 -12.96 18.91 10.31
N VAL A 162 -12.97 17.69 9.81
CA VAL A 162 -12.24 16.54 10.39
C VAL A 162 -10.73 16.79 10.36
N ILE A 163 -10.18 17.18 9.21
CA ILE A 163 -8.73 17.45 9.06
C ILE A 163 -8.29 18.60 9.97
N MET A 164 -9.06 19.66 10.09
CA MET A 164 -8.73 20.77 10.99
C MET A 164 -8.75 20.36 12.48
N GLU A 165 -9.59 19.41 12.87
CA GLU A 165 -9.60 18.86 14.23
C GLU A 165 -8.39 17.97 14.51
N ILE A 166 -8.01 17.12 13.55
CA ILE A 166 -6.79 16.28 13.63
C ILE A 166 -5.55 17.17 13.81
N GLY A 167 -5.42 18.23 13.01
CA GLY A 167 -4.32 19.18 13.12
C GLY A 167 -4.24 19.89 14.49
N ARG A 168 -5.39 20.17 15.13
CA ARG A 168 -5.42 20.76 16.48
C ARG A 168 -5.06 19.77 17.59
N ALA A 169 -5.30 18.48 17.39
CA ALA A 169 -4.98 17.45 18.39
C ALA A 169 -3.48 17.13 18.45
N HIS A 170 -2.70 17.61 17.49
CA HIS A 170 -1.25 17.37 17.39
C HIS A 170 -0.41 18.62 17.72
N VAL A 171 -1.03 19.71 18.17
CA VAL A 171 -0.41 20.91 18.71
C VAL A 171 -0.61 20.94 20.22
#